data_f44f5e9d257ac8cda7d9d58548922948
#
_entry.id   f44f5e9d257ac8cda7d9d58548922948
#
_cell.length_a   1.000
_cell.length_b   1.000
_cell.length_c   1.000
_cell.angle_alpha   90.00
_cell.angle_beta   90.00
_cell.angle_gamma   90.00
#
_symmetry.space_group_name_H-M   'P 1'
#
loop_
_entity.id
_entity.type
_entity.pdbx_description
1 polymer ?
#
loop_
_entity_poly.entity_id
_entity_poly.type
_entity_poly.pdbx_seq_one_letter_code
_entity_poly.pdbx_strand_id
1 'polypeptide(L)'
;MKKAIIIGSGIGGIATALRLRSMNYDVTVFENNDFPGGKLTSFDLGHYRFDAGPSLLTMPHFIDELFDLFNENPRDHFNYKKKDISCKYFWDDGTKLSAYSDKIKFTKEIENILGVKQSIVSAYLLKAKKKYELTKRMFLEQSLHKLKTYFTKDLLNGVFNIFSFQINKTLNQVNASELKEPHLVQLFNRFATYNGSSPYKTPGMMTLVQHLEQEYGTFVSDKGMQNITNSLYNLALRQGVDFKFNNYVSEILVSNKIATGIKVGDKTYESDIVISNMDVVPTYRNLLKNHYQPEKILNQERSSSALIFYWGVKKEFKNLDLHNIFFSKDYKNEFQTIFENNTISADPTIYINITSKDVKGDAPINCENWFVMINSPNDSGQDWDNMIDQVKSNVIKKINKKLKVNIED
;
A
#
# COMPACT_ATOMS: atom_id res chain seq x y z
N MET A 1 10.30 -13.60 31.74
CA MET A 1 9.89 -13.47 30.32
C MET A 1 11.11 -13.19 29.48
N LYS A 2 11.15 -13.70 28.24
CA LYS A 2 12.18 -13.30 27.28
C LYS A 2 11.92 -11.85 26.84
N LYS A 3 12.98 -11.09 26.64
CA LYS A 3 12.91 -9.70 26.21
C LYS A 3 12.97 -9.59 24.69
N ALA A 4 12.13 -8.75 24.12
CA ALA A 4 12.15 -8.42 22.70
C ALA A 4 12.24 -6.91 22.50
N ILE A 5 13.14 -6.48 21.64
CA ILE A 5 13.23 -5.08 21.21
C ILE A 5 12.79 -4.98 19.76
N ILE A 6 11.93 -3.99 19.48
CA ILE A 6 11.48 -3.65 18.13
C ILE A 6 11.97 -2.25 17.79
N ILE A 7 12.57 -2.10 16.62
CA ILE A 7 13.05 -0.82 16.09
C ILE A 7 12.03 -0.32 15.07
N GLY A 8 11.36 0.76 15.42
CA GLY A 8 10.31 1.42 14.63
C GLY A 8 8.90 0.99 14.99
N SER A 9 8.07 1.97 15.32
CA SER A 9 6.65 1.82 15.68
C SER A 9 5.69 1.96 14.49
N GLY A 10 6.13 1.70 13.26
CA GLY A 10 5.24 1.55 12.11
C GLY A 10 4.24 0.39 12.34
N ILE A 11 3.20 0.28 11.53
CA ILE A 11 2.14 -0.73 11.69
C ILE A 11 2.70 -2.15 11.81
N GLY A 12 3.70 -2.52 11.02
CA GLY A 12 4.36 -3.82 11.12
C GLY A 12 5.05 -4.04 12.47
N GLY A 13 5.67 -2.98 13.03
CA GLY A 13 6.31 -3.00 14.35
C GLY A 13 5.28 -3.19 15.47
N ILE A 14 4.18 -2.44 15.44
CA ILE A 14 3.09 -2.56 16.42
C ILE A 14 2.43 -3.94 16.35
N ALA A 15 2.11 -4.43 15.14
CA ALA A 15 1.56 -5.77 14.95
C ALA A 15 2.50 -6.88 15.44
N THR A 16 3.82 -6.71 15.23
CA THR A 16 4.83 -7.63 15.74
C THR A 16 4.90 -7.59 17.28
N ALA A 17 4.82 -6.38 17.88
CA ALA A 17 4.78 -6.22 19.31
C ALA A 17 3.61 -6.96 19.95
N LEU A 18 2.41 -6.80 19.40
CA LEU A 18 1.21 -7.50 19.84
C LEU A 18 1.37 -9.03 19.76
N ARG A 19 1.86 -9.56 18.63
CA ARG A 19 2.09 -11.00 18.49
C ARG A 19 3.13 -11.53 19.47
N LEU A 20 4.21 -10.79 19.74
CA LEU A 20 5.20 -11.18 20.73
C LEU A 20 4.63 -11.13 22.15
N ARG A 21 3.80 -10.13 22.48
CA ARG A 21 3.10 -10.09 23.77
C ARG A 21 2.19 -11.30 23.96
N SER A 22 1.43 -11.69 22.92
CA SER A 22 0.59 -12.90 22.99
C SER A 22 1.41 -14.20 23.19
N MET A 23 2.71 -14.17 22.81
CA MET A 23 3.68 -15.25 23.04
C MET A 23 4.45 -15.09 24.37
N ASN A 24 4.01 -14.19 25.24
CA ASN A 24 4.58 -13.95 26.57
C ASN A 24 6.02 -13.40 26.56
N TYR A 25 6.36 -12.52 25.59
CA TYR A 25 7.58 -11.73 25.60
C TYR A 25 7.37 -10.42 26.35
N ASP A 26 8.43 -9.91 26.99
CA ASP A 26 8.53 -8.54 27.47
C ASP A 26 9.01 -7.67 26.30
N VAL A 27 8.15 -6.75 25.81
CA VAL A 27 8.36 -6.04 24.54
C VAL A 27 8.56 -4.56 24.75
N THR A 28 9.68 -4.04 24.24
CA THR A 28 9.96 -2.59 24.15
C THR A 28 10.11 -2.20 22.68
N VAL A 29 9.40 -1.13 22.28
CA VAL A 29 9.47 -0.54 20.94
C VAL A 29 10.21 0.78 21.01
N PHE A 30 11.27 0.95 20.22
CA PHE A 30 12.00 2.20 20.09
C PHE A 30 11.62 2.88 18.78
N GLU A 31 11.26 4.16 18.90
CA GLU A 31 10.79 4.99 17.78
C GLU A 31 11.55 6.32 17.78
N ASN A 32 12.00 6.73 16.59
CA ASN A 32 12.71 7.99 16.41
C ASN A 32 11.78 9.21 16.50
N ASN A 33 10.56 9.09 15.99
CA ASN A 33 9.55 10.16 16.06
C ASN A 33 8.93 10.26 17.46
N ASP A 34 8.14 11.30 17.68
CA ASP A 34 7.35 11.52 18.88
C ASP A 34 5.96 10.88 18.84
N PHE A 35 5.63 10.16 17.73
CA PHE A 35 4.35 9.50 17.50
C PHE A 35 4.52 8.10 16.88
N PRO A 36 3.53 7.18 17.07
CA PRO A 36 3.51 5.86 16.46
C PRO A 36 2.95 5.90 15.03
N GLY A 37 3.14 4.79 14.28
CA GLY A 37 2.48 4.54 12.99
C GLY A 37 3.38 4.70 11.77
N GLY A 38 4.51 5.40 11.92
CA GLY A 38 5.42 5.64 10.80
C GLY A 38 4.72 6.36 9.64
N LYS A 39 4.59 5.68 8.48
CA LYS A 39 3.90 6.26 7.31
C LYS A 39 2.37 6.28 7.44
N LEU A 40 1.78 5.53 8.38
CA LEU A 40 0.33 5.52 8.61
C LEU A 40 -0.04 6.51 9.72
N THR A 41 0.01 7.78 9.39
CA THR A 41 -0.29 8.91 10.26
C THR A 41 -1.24 9.89 9.60
N SER A 42 -1.56 10.98 10.27
CA SER A 42 -2.35 12.09 9.71
C SER A 42 -1.81 13.42 10.21
N PHE A 43 -2.18 14.49 9.54
CA PHE A 43 -1.86 15.86 9.94
C PHE A 43 -2.97 16.81 9.51
N ASP A 44 -3.02 17.97 10.15
CA ASP A 44 -3.93 19.05 9.80
C ASP A 44 -3.19 20.11 8.98
N LEU A 45 -3.89 20.61 7.94
CA LEU A 45 -3.45 21.74 7.13
C LEU A 45 -4.59 22.77 7.09
N GLY A 46 -4.49 23.80 7.92
CA GLY A 46 -5.58 24.73 8.15
C GLY A 46 -6.80 24.03 8.74
N HIS A 47 -7.92 24.05 8.02
CA HIS A 47 -9.17 23.40 8.45
C HIS A 47 -9.40 22.01 7.82
N TYR A 48 -8.39 21.45 7.19
CA TYR A 48 -8.45 20.15 6.52
C TYR A 48 -7.56 19.14 7.25
N ARG A 49 -8.08 17.94 7.47
CA ARG A 49 -7.30 16.81 7.95
C ARG A 49 -6.93 15.89 6.78
N PHE A 50 -5.71 15.41 6.76
CA PHE A 50 -5.22 14.47 5.74
C PHE A 50 -4.63 13.23 6.40
N ASP A 51 -5.00 12.05 5.87
CA ASP A 51 -4.20 10.86 6.10
C ASP A 51 -2.89 10.96 5.29
N ALA A 52 -1.76 10.71 5.93
CA ALA A 52 -0.45 10.70 5.30
C ALA A 52 -0.01 9.26 5.01
N GLY A 53 0.35 8.96 3.78
CA GLY A 53 0.82 7.64 3.37
C GLY A 53 -0.28 6.73 2.79
N PRO A 54 -0.44 5.47 3.26
CA PRO A 54 -1.41 4.55 2.68
C PRO A 54 -2.84 5.06 2.76
N SER A 55 -3.56 5.04 1.63
CA SER A 55 -4.93 5.55 1.53
C SER A 55 -5.98 4.47 1.26
N LEU A 56 -5.55 3.25 0.93
CA LEU A 56 -6.42 2.14 0.57
C LEU A 56 -6.45 1.08 1.67
N LEU A 57 -7.64 0.80 2.19
CA LEU A 57 -7.86 -0.28 3.15
C LEU A 57 -8.50 -1.49 2.46
N THR A 58 -7.74 -2.56 2.39
CA THR A 58 -8.21 -3.89 2.01
C THR A 58 -7.94 -4.87 3.15
N MET A 59 -8.66 -5.98 3.21
CA MET A 59 -8.43 -7.07 4.16
C MET A 59 -8.37 -6.62 5.64
N PRO A 60 -9.33 -5.83 6.14
CA PRO A 60 -9.30 -5.30 7.51
C PRO A 60 -9.36 -6.39 8.59
N HIS A 61 -9.75 -7.62 8.25
CA HIS A 61 -9.74 -8.76 9.15
C HIS A 61 -8.36 -9.05 9.76
N PHE A 62 -7.25 -8.71 9.08
CA PHE A 62 -5.92 -8.83 9.67
C PHE A 62 -5.67 -7.86 10.84
N ILE A 63 -6.42 -6.75 10.87
CA ILE A 63 -6.42 -5.84 12.02
C ILE A 63 -7.26 -6.45 13.14
N ASP A 64 -8.43 -6.99 12.80
CA ASP A 64 -9.34 -7.64 13.76
C ASP A 64 -8.65 -8.81 14.47
N GLU A 65 -7.90 -9.65 13.74
CA GLU A 65 -7.12 -10.76 14.31
C GLU A 65 -6.16 -10.36 15.44
N LEU A 66 -5.65 -9.12 15.43
CA LEU A 66 -4.74 -8.66 16.49
C LEU A 66 -5.47 -8.39 17.80
N PHE A 67 -6.74 -7.99 17.75
CA PHE A 67 -7.61 -7.90 18.94
C PHE A 67 -8.01 -9.27 19.45
N ASP A 68 -8.31 -10.21 18.54
CA ASP A 68 -8.68 -11.58 18.88
C ASP A 68 -7.58 -12.31 19.67
N LEU A 69 -6.28 -11.98 19.45
CA LEU A 69 -5.16 -12.51 20.22
C LEU A 69 -5.30 -12.30 21.73
N PHE A 70 -6.06 -11.28 22.14
CA PHE A 70 -6.25 -10.87 23.53
C PHE A 70 -7.70 -10.97 23.98
N ASN A 71 -8.56 -11.63 23.21
CA ASN A 71 -10.00 -11.77 23.47
C ASN A 71 -10.71 -10.41 23.61
N GLU A 72 -10.23 -9.37 22.93
CA GLU A 72 -10.90 -8.07 22.82
C GLU A 72 -11.77 -8.03 21.58
N ASN A 73 -13.00 -7.48 21.68
CA ASN A 73 -13.85 -7.29 20.51
C ASN A 73 -13.31 -6.12 19.65
N PRO A 74 -12.89 -6.35 18.39
CA PRO A 74 -12.37 -5.30 17.53
C PRO A 74 -13.34 -4.12 17.35
N ARG A 75 -14.65 -4.39 17.34
CA ARG A 75 -15.68 -3.35 17.08
C ARG A 75 -15.82 -2.30 18.19
N ASP A 76 -15.28 -2.58 19.38
CA ASP A 76 -15.24 -1.60 20.46
C ASP A 76 -14.13 -0.55 20.24
N HIS A 77 -13.19 -0.81 19.33
CA HIS A 77 -11.98 -0.01 19.15
C HIS A 77 -11.73 0.46 17.72
N PHE A 78 -12.09 -0.36 16.73
CA PHE A 78 -11.81 -0.13 15.31
C PHE A 78 -13.00 -0.50 14.44
N ASN A 79 -13.63 0.51 13.84
CA ASN A 79 -14.79 0.33 12.97
C ASN A 79 -14.47 0.74 11.54
N TYR A 80 -15.04 0.01 10.60
CA TYR A 80 -14.90 0.26 9.17
C TYR A 80 -16.16 -0.19 8.41
N LYS A 81 -16.36 0.38 7.24
CA LYS A 81 -17.43 0.00 6.32
C LYS A 81 -16.88 -0.33 4.95
N LYS A 82 -17.50 -1.29 4.26
CA LYS A 82 -17.20 -1.62 2.86
C LYS A 82 -17.76 -0.54 1.95
N LYS A 83 -16.98 -0.12 0.94
CA LYS A 83 -17.42 0.82 -0.08
C LYS A 83 -18.21 0.09 -1.17
N ASP A 84 -19.29 0.70 -1.66
CA ASP A 84 -20.03 0.19 -2.83
C ASP A 84 -19.23 0.37 -4.11
N ILE A 85 -18.53 1.49 -4.24
CA ILE A 85 -17.62 1.80 -5.34
C ILE A 85 -16.20 1.79 -4.79
N SER A 86 -15.40 0.85 -5.26
CA SER A 86 -14.00 0.71 -4.85
C SER A 86 -13.13 1.82 -5.46
N CYS A 87 -13.41 2.21 -6.71
CA CYS A 87 -12.67 3.27 -7.39
C CYS A 87 -13.45 3.79 -8.60
N LYS A 88 -13.32 5.08 -8.91
CA LYS A 88 -13.79 5.69 -10.16
C LYS A 88 -12.63 5.94 -11.11
N TYR A 89 -12.79 5.59 -12.36
CA TYR A 89 -11.79 5.71 -13.42
C TYR A 89 -12.20 6.69 -14.49
N PHE A 90 -11.23 7.47 -14.96
CA PHE A 90 -11.44 8.54 -15.95
C PHE A 90 -10.33 8.47 -17.01
N TRP A 91 -10.72 8.44 -18.30
CA TRP A 91 -9.80 8.47 -19.44
C TRP A 91 -9.89 9.76 -20.22
N ASP A 92 -8.94 9.98 -21.13
CA ASP A 92 -8.81 11.23 -21.89
C ASP A 92 -9.90 11.41 -22.94
N ASP A 93 -10.40 10.33 -23.50
CA ASP A 93 -11.50 10.32 -24.48
C ASP A 93 -12.89 10.61 -23.87
N GLY A 94 -12.96 10.79 -22.55
CA GLY A 94 -14.20 11.03 -21.81
C GLY A 94 -14.84 9.79 -21.21
N THR A 95 -14.30 8.61 -21.47
CA THR A 95 -14.75 7.35 -20.86
C THR A 95 -14.63 7.42 -19.34
N LYS A 96 -15.67 6.96 -18.65
CA LYS A 96 -15.73 6.88 -17.18
C LYS A 96 -16.25 5.51 -16.78
N LEU A 97 -15.68 4.93 -15.75
CA LEU A 97 -16.09 3.62 -15.24
C LEU A 97 -16.03 3.60 -13.71
N SER A 98 -17.06 3.03 -13.08
CA SER A 98 -17.10 2.79 -11.65
C SER A 98 -16.81 1.32 -11.34
N ALA A 99 -15.73 1.06 -10.58
CA ALA A 99 -15.46 -0.29 -10.09
C ALA A 99 -16.30 -0.56 -8.85
N TYR A 100 -17.42 -1.22 -9.04
CA TYR A 100 -18.27 -1.65 -7.94
C TYR A 100 -17.65 -2.81 -7.18
N SER A 101 -17.81 -2.83 -5.84
CA SER A 101 -17.43 -3.96 -4.99
C SER A 101 -18.30 -5.20 -5.23
N ASP A 102 -19.51 -5.02 -5.76
CA ASP A 102 -20.35 -6.11 -6.24
C ASP A 102 -19.88 -6.54 -7.64
N LYS A 103 -19.49 -7.78 -7.80
CA LYS A 103 -18.92 -8.32 -9.05
C LYS A 103 -19.90 -8.30 -10.22
N ILE A 104 -21.20 -8.54 -9.95
CA ILE A 104 -22.22 -8.56 -11.01
C ILE A 104 -22.40 -7.13 -11.52
N LYS A 105 -22.51 -6.18 -10.61
CA LYS A 105 -22.59 -4.74 -10.98
C LYS A 105 -21.34 -4.30 -11.74
N PHE A 106 -20.14 -4.70 -11.29
CA PHE A 106 -18.89 -4.33 -11.93
C PHE A 106 -18.76 -4.89 -13.34
N THR A 107 -19.02 -6.20 -13.53
CA THR A 107 -18.97 -6.80 -14.88
C THR A 107 -20.02 -6.24 -15.82
N LYS A 108 -21.20 -5.90 -15.32
CA LYS A 108 -22.27 -5.22 -16.08
C LYS A 108 -21.86 -3.79 -16.45
N GLU A 109 -21.23 -3.05 -15.55
CA GLU A 109 -20.71 -1.69 -15.83
C GLU A 109 -19.67 -1.74 -16.94
N ILE A 110 -18.72 -2.69 -16.89
CA ILE A 110 -17.73 -2.90 -17.94
C ILE A 110 -18.39 -3.22 -19.29
N GLU A 111 -19.39 -4.09 -19.31
CA GLU A 111 -20.10 -4.41 -20.54
C GLU A 111 -20.82 -3.20 -21.13
N ASN A 112 -21.49 -2.43 -20.29
CA ASN A 112 -22.23 -1.23 -20.70
C ASN A 112 -21.31 -0.11 -21.23
N ILE A 113 -20.18 0.11 -20.59
CA ILE A 113 -19.28 1.24 -20.90
C ILE A 113 -18.24 0.86 -21.96
N LEU A 114 -17.66 -0.34 -21.87
CA LEU A 114 -16.53 -0.77 -22.70
C LEU A 114 -16.90 -1.84 -23.73
N GLY A 115 -18.12 -2.36 -23.73
CA GLY A 115 -18.58 -3.39 -24.66
C GLY A 115 -17.98 -4.78 -24.44
N VAL A 116 -17.27 -5.00 -23.33
CA VAL A 116 -16.66 -6.29 -23.01
C VAL A 116 -17.65 -7.19 -22.30
N LYS A 117 -17.95 -8.36 -22.86
CA LYS A 117 -18.94 -9.29 -22.29
C LYS A 117 -18.62 -9.66 -20.85
N GLN A 118 -19.62 -9.69 -19.98
CA GLN A 118 -19.50 -10.04 -18.56
C GLN A 118 -18.80 -11.40 -18.38
N SER A 119 -19.06 -12.38 -19.27
CA SER A 119 -18.44 -13.70 -19.21
C SER A 119 -16.91 -13.68 -19.33
N ILE A 120 -16.37 -12.77 -20.16
CA ILE A 120 -14.90 -12.59 -20.34
C ILE A 120 -14.30 -12.05 -19.04
N VAL A 121 -14.88 -11.01 -18.49
CA VAL A 121 -14.39 -10.38 -17.25
C VAL A 121 -14.52 -11.34 -16.08
N SER A 122 -15.66 -12.03 -15.94
CA SER A 122 -15.88 -13.01 -14.89
C SER A 122 -14.87 -14.17 -14.95
N ALA A 123 -14.56 -14.67 -16.14
CA ALA A 123 -13.55 -15.71 -16.32
C ALA A 123 -12.14 -15.22 -15.92
N TYR A 124 -11.80 -13.98 -16.28
CA TYR A 124 -10.53 -13.36 -15.88
C TYR A 124 -10.42 -13.21 -14.36
N LEU A 125 -11.47 -12.69 -13.69
CA LEU A 125 -11.53 -12.55 -12.22
C LEU A 125 -11.43 -13.92 -11.52
N LEU A 126 -12.08 -14.96 -12.06
CA LEU A 126 -12.02 -16.31 -11.51
C LEU A 126 -10.60 -16.91 -11.60
N LYS A 127 -9.87 -16.67 -12.70
CA LYS A 127 -8.47 -17.09 -12.82
C LYS A 127 -7.58 -16.40 -11.78
N ALA A 128 -7.79 -15.10 -11.54
CA ALA A 128 -7.07 -14.34 -10.51
C ALA A 128 -7.36 -14.90 -9.10
N LYS A 129 -8.63 -15.18 -8.80
CA LYS A 129 -9.03 -15.85 -7.56
C LYS A 129 -8.30 -17.19 -7.38
N LYS A 130 -8.29 -18.02 -8.41
CA LYS A 130 -7.60 -19.33 -8.35
C LYS A 130 -6.10 -19.17 -8.07
N LYS A 131 -5.43 -18.22 -8.71
CA LYS A 131 -4.01 -17.93 -8.44
C LYS A 131 -3.80 -17.49 -7.00
N TYR A 132 -4.66 -16.60 -6.49
CA TYR A 132 -4.59 -16.12 -5.12
C TYR A 132 -4.77 -17.28 -4.12
N GLU A 133 -5.81 -18.08 -4.27
CA GLU A 133 -6.08 -19.23 -3.37
C GLU A 133 -4.93 -20.26 -3.35
N LEU A 134 -4.27 -20.48 -4.48
CA LEU A 134 -3.11 -21.38 -4.56
C LEU A 134 -1.86 -20.80 -3.88
N THR A 135 -1.78 -19.49 -3.71
CA THR A 135 -0.54 -18.83 -3.29
C THR A 135 -0.65 -18.09 -1.95
N LYS A 136 -1.87 -17.71 -1.52
CA LYS A 136 -2.08 -16.89 -0.32
C LYS A 136 -1.38 -17.46 0.92
N ARG A 137 -1.51 -18.76 1.14
CA ARG A 137 -0.91 -19.41 2.31
C ARG A 137 0.61 -19.34 2.30
N MET A 138 1.21 -19.55 1.13
CA MET A 138 2.66 -19.52 0.97
C MET A 138 3.23 -18.10 1.08
N PHE A 139 2.56 -17.10 0.50
CA PHE A 139 3.08 -15.74 0.42
C PHE A 139 2.60 -14.80 1.54
N LEU A 140 1.43 -15.05 2.13
CA LEU A 140 0.84 -14.18 3.15
C LEU A 140 0.87 -14.79 4.55
N GLU A 141 0.73 -16.13 4.67
CA GLU A 141 0.53 -16.78 5.96
C GLU A 141 1.77 -17.56 6.44
N GLN A 142 2.74 -17.84 5.57
CA GLN A 142 3.94 -18.63 5.90
C GLN A 142 5.23 -17.92 5.51
N SER A 143 6.31 -18.29 6.23
CA SER A 143 7.64 -17.80 5.91
C SER A 143 8.29 -18.64 4.81
N LEU A 144 8.71 -18.00 3.72
CA LEU A 144 9.49 -18.64 2.64
C LEU A 144 10.92 -19.03 3.07
N HIS A 145 11.41 -18.55 4.22
CA HIS A 145 12.74 -18.90 4.73
C HIS A 145 12.77 -20.22 5.52
N LYS A 146 11.61 -20.84 5.76
CA LYS A 146 11.53 -22.12 6.47
C LYS A 146 11.43 -23.27 5.48
N LEU A 147 12.36 -24.23 5.54
CA LEU A 147 12.36 -25.43 4.70
C LEU A 147 11.02 -26.19 4.78
N LYS A 148 10.38 -26.23 5.95
CA LYS A 148 9.06 -26.87 6.14
C LYS A 148 7.99 -26.30 5.22
N THR A 149 8.07 -25.03 4.82
CA THR A 149 7.13 -24.37 3.90
C THR A 149 7.17 -25.05 2.51
N TYR A 150 8.33 -25.58 2.13
CA TYR A 150 8.54 -26.23 0.83
C TYR A 150 8.08 -27.69 0.77
N PHE A 151 7.72 -28.30 1.90
CA PHE A 151 7.22 -29.66 2.00
C PHE A 151 5.71 -29.73 2.31
N THR A 152 4.94 -28.73 1.85
CA THR A 152 3.48 -28.69 2.05
C THR A 152 2.75 -29.17 0.80
N LYS A 153 1.53 -29.72 0.99
CA LYS A 153 0.63 -30.07 -0.12
C LYS A 153 0.34 -28.86 -1.03
N ASP A 154 0.37 -27.65 -0.48
CA ASP A 154 0.13 -26.42 -1.22
C ASP A 154 1.25 -26.14 -2.22
N LEU A 155 2.50 -26.44 -1.89
CA LEU A 155 3.62 -26.31 -2.83
C LEU A 155 3.51 -27.35 -3.96
N LEU A 156 3.18 -28.60 -3.64
CA LEU A 156 2.97 -29.63 -4.67
C LEU A 156 1.86 -29.19 -5.64
N ASN A 157 0.73 -28.69 -5.10
CA ASN A 157 -0.33 -28.12 -5.92
C ASN A 157 0.15 -26.90 -6.74
N GLY A 158 0.99 -26.05 -6.18
CA GLY A 158 1.62 -24.92 -6.87
C GLY A 158 2.51 -25.38 -8.02
N VAL A 159 3.35 -26.39 -7.83
CA VAL A 159 4.21 -26.95 -8.87
C VAL A 159 3.39 -27.55 -10.00
N PHE A 160 2.34 -28.33 -9.71
CA PHE A 160 1.43 -28.86 -10.72
C PHE A 160 0.67 -27.77 -11.49
N ASN A 161 0.47 -26.59 -10.91
CA ASN A 161 -0.22 -25.46 -11.51
C ASN A 161 0.73 -24.37 -12.04
N ILE A 162 2.05 -24.61 -12.12
CA ILE A 162 3.06 -23.60 -12.45
C ILE A 162 2.77 -22.88 -13.78
N PHE A 163 2.26 -23.58 -14.77
CA PHE A 163 1.85 -23.00 -16.06
C PHE A 163 0.64 -22.05 -15.92
N SER A 164 -0.23 -22.27 -14.93
CA SER A 164 -1.37 -21.39 -14.67
C SER A 164 -0.94 -20.04 -14.10
N PHE A 165 0.25 -19.94 -13.51
CA PHE A 165 0.77 -18.69 -12.96
C PHE A 165 1.27 -17.71 -14.02
N GLN A 166 1.49 -18.16 -15.26
CA GLN A 166 1.92 -17.30 -16.38
C GLN A 166 3.18 -16.48 -16.06
N ILE A 167 4.13 -17.06 -15.35
CA ILE A 167 5.36 -16.38 -14.89
C ILE A 167 6.29 -15.97 -16.03
N ASN A 168 6.13 -16.60 -17.20
CA ASN A 168 6.87 -16.32 -18.42
C ASN A 168 6.28 -15.18 -19.27
N LYS A 169 5.16 -14.58 -18.81
CA LYS A 169 4.53 -13.41 -19.43
C LYS A 169 4.54 -12.24 -18.46
N THR A 170 4.52 -11.03 -18.99
CA THR A 170 4.29 -9.84 -18.15
C THR A 170 2.81 -9.68 -17.82
N LEU A 171 2.52 -8.90 -16.77
CA LEU A 171 1.14 -8.55 -16.39
C LEU A 171 0.38 -7.93 -17.56
N ASN A 172 1.01 -7.00 -18.29
CA ASN A 172 0.41 -6.39 -19.48
C ASN A 172 0.11 -7.42 -20.57
N GLN A 173 1.03 -8.36 -20.85
CA GLN A 173 0.80 -9.40 -21.86
C GLN A 173 -0.39 -10.30 -21.50
N VAL A 174 -0.54 -10.65 -20.23
CA VAL A 174 -1.69 -11.43 -19.75
C VAL A 174 -2.98 -10.63 -19.92
N ASN A 175 -3.01 -9.40 -19.42
CA ASN A 175 -4.19 -8.52 -19.49
C ASN A 175 -4.61 -8.25 -20.94
N ALA A 176 -3.65 -7.91 -21.82
CA ALA A 176 -3.91 -7.65 -23.23
C ALA A 176 -4.44 -8.90 -23.97
N SER A 177 -3.92 -10.08 -23.64
CA SER A 177 -4.37 -11.32 -24.30
C SER A 177 -5.77 -11.76 -23.87
N GLU A 178 -6.14 -11.51 -22.60
CA GLU A 178 -7.40 -12.01 -22.03
C GLU A 178 -8.55 -10.98 -22.15
N LEU A 179 -8.27 -9.69 -21.99
CA LEU A 179 -9.28 -8.62 -21.95
C LEU A 179 -9.43 -7.87 -23.27
N LYS A 180 -8.34 -7.69 -24.02
CA LYS A 180 -8.23 -7.05 -25.35
C LYS A 180 -8.61 -5.57 -25.41
N GLU A 181 -9.64 -5.12 -24.68
CA GLU A 181 -10.13 -3.74 -24.67
C GLU A 181 -9.09 -2.83 -23.96
N PRO A 182 -8.59 -1.74 -24.60
CA PRO A 182 -7.45 -0.97 -24.10
C PRO A 182 -7.65 -0.32 -22.73
N HIS A 183 -8.82 0.27 -22.44
CA HIS A 183 -9.11 0.90 -21.15
C HIS A 183 -9.14 -0.16 -20.04
N LEU A 184 -9.73 -1.32 -20.33
CA LEU A 184 -9.79 -2.41 -19.37
C LEU A 184 -8.40 -3.01 -19.10
N VAL A 185 -7.57 -3.14 -20.13
CA VAL A 185 -6.16 -3.55 -19.99
C VAL A 185 -5.39 -2.55 -19.13
N GLN A 186 -5.56 -1.26 -19.36
CA GLN A 186 -4.91 -0.20 -18.56
C GLN A 186 -5.38 -0.23 -17.11
N LEU A 187 -6.70 -0.39 -16.88
CA LEU A 187 -7.28 -0.53 -15.54
C LEU A 187 -6.61 -1.67 -14.79
N PHE A 188 -6.48 -2.86 -15.38
CA PHE A 188 -5.89 -4.01 -14.70
C PHE A 188 -4.37 -3.95 -14.65
N ASN A 189 -3.70 -3.23 -15.55
CA ASN A 189 -2.27 -2.97 -15.48
C ASN A 189 -1.88 -2.12 -14.25
N ARG A 190 -2.76 -1.22 -13.77
CA ARG A 190 -2.48 -0.41 -12.61
C ARG A 190 -2.16 -1.22 -11.34
N PHE A 191 -2.65 -2.47 -11.25
CA PHE A 191 -2.37 -3.30 -10.09
C PHE A 191 -0.88 -3.64 -9.90
N ALA A 192 -0.03 -3.41 -10.91
CA ALA A 192 1.43 -3.47 -10.75
C ALA A 192 1.96 -2.42 -9.77
N THR A 193 1.30 -1.27 -9.67
CA THR A 193 1.73 -0.18 -8.77
C THR A 193 1.58 -0.51 -7.29
N TYR A 194 0.78 -1.54 -6.93
CA TYR A 194 0.74 -2.05 -5.55
C TYR A 194 2.09 -2.57 -5.07
N ASN A 195 2.94 -3.03 -5.99
CA ASN A 195 4.31 -3.44 -5.70
C ASN A 195 5.35 -2.40 -6.15
N GLY A 196 4.90 -1.20 -6.53
CA GLY A 196 5.79 -0.18 -7.09
C GLY A 196 6.53 -0.64 -8.34
N SER A 197 5.88 -1.43 -9.20
CA SER A 197 6.49 -2.06 -10.38
C SER A 197 5.80 -1.65 -11.68
N SER A 198 6.51 -1.80 -12.81
CA SER A 198 5.95 -1.59 -14.15
C SER A 198 5.13 -2.81 -14.59
N PRO A 199 3.89 -2.67 -15.10
CA PRO A 199 3.10 -3.78 -15.62
C PRO A 199 3.75 -4.46 -16.84
N TYR A 200 4.69 -3.77 -17.48
CA TYR A 200 5.44 -4.27 -18.65
C TYR A 200 6.66 -5.12 -18.25
N LYS A 201 7.05 -5.10 -16.96
CA LYS A 201 8.13 -5.93 -16.38
C LYS A 201 7.59 -6.94 -15.34
N THR A 202 6.52 -6.59 -14.65
CA THR A 202 5.89 -7.41 -13.59
C THR A 202 5.41 -8.75 -14.15
N PRO A 203 5.70 -9.90 -13.50
CA PRO A 203 5.23 -11.21 -13.93
C PRO A 203 3.69 -11.31 -13.98
N GLY A 204 3.17 -12.07 -14.95
CA GLY A 204 1.73 -12.27 -15.16
C GLY A 204 1.00 -12.94 -13.99
N MET A 205 1.73 -13.62 -13.12
CA MET A 205 1.23 -14.12 -11.85
C MET A 205 0.57 -13.02 -11.02
N MET A 206 1.08 -11.78 -11.10
CA MET A 206 0.59 -10.63 -10.31
C MET A 206 -0.82 -10.16 -10.70
N THR A 207 -1.46 -10.77 -11.70
CA THR A 207 -2.91 -10.63 -11.91
C THR A 207 -3.72 -11.03 -10.65
N LEU A 208 -3.13 -11.78 -9.72
CA LEU A 208 -3.77 -12.13 -8.45
C LEU A 208 -4.02 -10.91 -7.54
N VAL A 209 -3.21 -9.83 -7.67
CA VAL A 209 -3.31 -8.66 -6.76
C VAL A 209 -4.67 -7.98 -6.87
N GLN A 210 -5.25 -7.89 -8.05
CA GLN A 210 -6.59 -7.34 -8.24
C GLN A 210 -7.67 -8.08 -7.41
N HIS A 211 -7.44 -9.35 -7.09
CA HIS A 211 -8.37 -10.14 -6.28
C HIS A 211 -8.59 -9.52 -4.91
N LEU A 212 -7.58 -8.83 -4.36
CA LEU A 212 -7.68 -8.15 -3.07
C LEU A 212 -8.78 -7.08 -3.05
N GLU A 213 -8.89 -6.29 -4.13
CA GLU A 213 -9.97 -5.30 -4.26
C GLU A 213 -11.30 -5.95 -4.71
N GLN A 214 -11.25 -6.85 -5.68
CA GLN A 214 -12.45 -7.36 -6.34
C GLN A 214 -13.20 -8.42 -5.52
N GLU A 215 -12.52 -9.15 -4.65
CA GLU A 215 -13.15 -10.16 -3.78
C GLU A 215 -13.44 -9.61 -2.39
N TYR A 216 -12.41 -9.06 -1.73
CA TYR A 216 -12.55 -8.54 -0.38
C TYR A 216 -13.23 -7.17 -0.38
N GLY A 217 -12.95 -6.35 -1.39
CA GLY A 217 -13.47 -4.99 -1.52
C GLY A 217 -12.53 -3.96 -0.92
N THR A 218 -12.94 -2.72 -1.06
CA THR A 218 -12.29 -1.54 -0.46
C THR A 218 -13.10 -1.09 0.74
N PHE A 219 -12.42 -0.72 1.80
CA PHE A 219 -13.03 -0.30 3.06
C PHE A 219 -12.58 1.12 3.43
N VAL A 220 -13.36 1.76 4.27
CA VAL A 220 -13.00 3.02 4.91
C VAL A 220 -13.22 2.89 6.42
N SER A 221 -12.25 3.34 7.20
CA SER A 221 -12.38 3.46 8.65
C SER A 221 -13.15 4.72 9.01
N ASP A 222 -13.95 4.67 10.05
CA ASP A 222 -14.80 5.78 10.51
C ASP A 222 -14.02 7.07 10.85
N LYS A 223 -12.72 6.94 11.17
CA LYS A 223 -11.82 8.03 11.55
C LYS A 223 -10.60 8.15 10.64
N GLY A 224 -10.68 7.66 9.39
CA GLY A 224 -9.57 7.64 8.45
C GLY A 224 -8.54 6.53 8.73
N MET A 225 -7.48 6.54 7.95
CA MET A 225 -6.47 5.47 7.97
C MET A 225 -5.62 5.47 9.25
N GLN A 226 -5.33 6.64 9.83
CA GLN A 226 -4.59 6.73 11.09
C GLN A 226 -5.30 5.99 12.24
N ASN A 227 -6.62 5.79 12.15
CA ASN A 227 -7.36 5.04 13.19
C ASN A 227 -6.84 3.62 13.37
N ILE A 228 -6.25 3.02 12.33
CA ILE A 228 -5.58 1.71 12.44
C ILE A 228 -4.40 1.80 13.40
N THR A 229 -3.55 2.81 13.21
CA THR A 229 -2.41 3.07 14.12
C THR A 229 -2.88 3.27 15.55
N ASN A 230 -3.82 4.18 15.74
CA ASN A 230 -4.30 4.55 17.08
C ASN A 230 -4.94 3.37 17.81
N SER A 231 -5.75 2.58 17.11
CA SER A 231 -6.42 1.42 17.69
C SER A 231 -5.43 0.32 18.10
N LEU A 232 -4.47 -0.01 17.24
CA LEU A 232 -3.47 -1.02 17.53
C LEU A 232 -2.42 -0.55 18.56
N TYR A 233 -2.03 0.72 18.54
CA TYR A 233 -1.15 1.31 19.52
C TYR A 233 -1.79 1.27 20.92
N ASN A 234 -3.05 1.68 21.04
CA ASN A 234 -3.79 1.64 22.30
C ASN A 234 -3.98 0.18 22.79
N LEU A 235 -4.21 -0.77 21.88
CA LEU A 235 -4.23 -2.19 22.25
C LEU A 235 -2.87 -2.61 22.80
N ALA A 236 -1.76 -2.25 22.14
CA ALA A 236 -0.41 -2.60 22.58
C ALA A 236 -0.08 -2.02 23.96
N LEU A 237 -0.50 -0.79 24.25
CA LEU A 237 -0.37 -0.18 25.59
C LEU A 237 -1.14 -0.96 26.65
N ARG A 238 -2.40 -1.33 26.38
CA ARG A 238 -3.21 -2.14 27.31
C ARG A 238 -2.57 -3.50 27.58
N GLN A 239 -1.88 -4.06 26.60
CA GLN A 239 -1.19 -5.34 26.73
C GLN A 239 0.24 -5.20 27.32
N GLY A 240 0.63 -4.01 27.78
CA GLY A 240 1.89 -3.76 28.48
C GLY A 240 3.13 -3.73 27.56
N VAL A 241 2.96 -3.29 26.31
CA VAL A 241 4.10 -2.94 25.45
C VAL A 241 4.67 -1.58 25.89
N ASP A 242 5.97 -1.50 26.08
CA ASP A 242 6.68 -0.26 26.41
C ASP A 242 7.11 0.46 25.12
N PHE A 243 6.70 1.71 24.92
CA PHE A 243 7.10 2.54 23.78
C PHE A 243 8.03 3.66 24.19
N LYS A 244 9.16 3.76 23.54
CA LYS A 244 10.17 4.79 23.76
C LYS A 244 10.27 5.67 22.50
N PHE A 245 9.51 6.76 22.50
CA PHE A 245 9.54 7.78 21.45
C PHE A 245 10.76 8.71 21.60
N ASN A 246 11.13 9.40 20.51
CA ASN A 246 12.31 10.28 20.44
C ASN A 246 13.61 9.52 20.78
N ASN A 247 13.66 8.25 20.46
CA ASN A 247 14.79 7.35 20.73
C ASN A 247 15.34 6.77 19.43
N TYR A 248 16.31 7.47 18.84
CA TYR A 248 17.00 7.02 17.62
C TYR A 248 17.93 5.87 17.93
N VAL A 249 17.65 4.69 17.34
CA VAL A 249 18.54 3.53 17.43
C VAL A 249 19.66 3.71 16.43
N SER A 250 20.89 3.75 16.91
CA SER A 250 22.10 3.96 16.09
C SER A 250 22.80 2.67 15.65
N GLU A 251 22.58 1.55 16.38
CA GLU A 251 23.25 0.30 16.13
C GLU A 251 22.47 -0.91 16.70
N ILE A 252 22.52 -2.03 15.99
CA ILE A 252 22.13 -3.35 16.50
C ILE A 252 23.40 -4.03 17.00
N LEU A 253 23.44 -4.34 18.29
CA LEU A 253 24.56 -5.02 18.92
C LEU A 253 24.56 -6.50 18.55
N VAL A 254 25.68 -6.98 18.04
CA VAL A 254 25.84 -8.38 17.61
C VAL A 254 27.06 -8.98 18.27
N SER A 255 26.86 -10.10 18.93
CA SER A 255 27.93 -10.93 19.51
C SER A 255 27.81 -12.37 18.98
N ASN A 256 28.91 -12.94 18.52
CA ASN A 256 28.92 -14.32 17.97
C ASN A 256 27.81 -14.57 16.89
N LYS A 257 27.58 -13.61 16.00
CA LYS A 257 26.54 -13.66 14.98
C LYS A 257 25.08 -13.65 15.50
N ILE A 258 24.87 -13.29 16.75
CA ILE A 258 23.57 -13.22 17.41
C ILE A 258 23.33 -11.75 17.79
N ALA A 259 22.16 -11.20 17.44
CA ALA A 259 21.75 -9.89 17.92
C ALA A 259 21.45 -9.96 19.41
N THR A 260 22.13 -9.14 20.21
CA THR A 260 22.05 -9.15 21.68
C THR A 260 21.39 -7.91 22.26
N GLY A 261 21.11 -6.91 21.43
CA GLY A 261 20.50 -5.66 21.88
C GLY A 261 20.68 -4.54 20.88
N ILE A 262 20.47 -3.31 21.35
CA ILE A 262 20.59 -2.08 20.54
C ILE A 262 21.37 -1.01 21.31
N LYS A 263 21.84 0.01 20.55
CA LYS A 263 22.42 1.24 21.08
C LYS A 263 21.54 2.43 20.75
N VAL A 264 21.28 3.28 21.79
CA VAL A 264 20.53 4.53 21.68
C VAL A 264 21.35 5.63 22.40
N GLY A 265 21.93 6.55 21.67
CA GLY A 265 22.92 7.48 22.20
C GLY A 265 24.08 6.72 22.85
N ASP A 266 24.36 7.01 24.14
CA ASP A 266 25.42 6.32 24.90
C ASP A 266 24.92 5.08 25.68
N LYS A 267 23.61 4.79 25.63
CA LYS A 267 22.99 3.69 26.35
C LYS A 267 22.85 2.45 25.48
N THR A 268 23.06 1.29 26.10
CA THR A 268 22.80 -0.02 25.48
C THR A 268 21.60 -0.67 26.16
N TYR A 269 20.80 -1.36 25.36
CA TYR A 269 19.63 -2.11 25.82
C TYR A 269 19.78 -3.56 25.34
N GLU A 270 19.88 -4.48 26.29
CA GLU A 270 20.01 -5.91 26.03
C GLU A 270 18.65 -6.57 25.80
N SER A 271 18.59 -7.54 24.90
CA SER A 271 17.40 -8.34 24.65
C SER A 271 17.72 -9.71 24.05
N ASP A 272 16.80 -10.65 24.21
CA ASP A 272 16.90 -12.00 23.62
C ASP A 272 16.62 -12.01 22.13
N ILE A 273 15.86 -11.02 21.62
CA ILE A 273 15.53 -10.88 20.21
C ILE A 273 15.42 -9.39 19.82
N VAL A 274 16.00 -9.05 18.68
CA VAL A 274 15.88 -7.71 18.08
C VAL A 274 15.17 -7.82 16.74
N ILE A 275 14.14 -7.02 16.54
CA ILE A 275 13.36 -6.95 15.31
C ILE A 275 13.50 -5.54 14.73
N SER A 276 14.00 -5.43 13.50
CA SER A 276 13.96 -4.17 12.75
C SER A 276 12.70 -4.10 11.90
N ASN A 277 11.86 -3.09 12.15
CA ASN A 277 10.72 -2.73 11.30
C ASN A 277 11.09 -1.60 10.32
N MET A 278 12.38 -1.34 10.12
CA MET A 278 12.89 -0.45 9.08
C MET A 278 13.00 -1.19 7.75
N ASP A 279 13.08 -0.44 6.66
CA ASP A 279 13.49 -1.00 5.36
C ASP A 279 14.84 -1.75 5.49
N VAL A 280 14.99 -2.82 4.72
CA VAL A 280 16.17 -3.70 4.79
C VAL A 280 17.47 -2.95 4.51
N VAL A 281 17.45 -1.99 3.56
CA VAL A 281 18.67 -1.26 3.18
C VAL A 281 19.18 -0.36 4.29
N PRO A 282 18.41 0.58 4.86
CA PRO A 282 18.87 1.35 6.00
C PRO A 282 19.14 0.48 7.24
N THR A 283 18.45 -0.66 7.43
CA THR A 283 18.78 -1.58 8.50
C THR A 283 20.22 -2.07 8.37
N TYR A 284 20.63 -2.57 7.21
CA TYR A 284 22.00 -3.03 7.01
C TYR A 284 23.01 -1.89 6.92
N ARG A 285 22.71 -0.84 6.15
CA ARG A 285 23.66 0.28 5.91
C ARG A 285 23.91 1.13 7.16
N ASN A 286 22.90 1.28 8.02
CA ASN A 286 23.00 2.16 9.20
C ASN A 286 23.18 1.38 10.50
N LEU A 287 22.30 0.39 10.77
CA LEU A 287 22.28 -0.29 12.06
C LEU A 287 23.25 -1.48 12.14
N LEU A 288 23.61 -2.09 11.01
CA LEU A 288 24.52 -3.22 10.90
C LEU A 288 25.75 -2.90 10.03
N LYS A 289 26.17 -1.61 9.97
CA LYS A 289 27.22 -1.12 9.08
C LYS A 289 28.57 -1.83 9.24
N ASN A 290 28.88 -2.32 10.46
CA ASN A 290 30.12 -3.01 10.80
C ASN A 290 30.06 -4.54 10.57
N HIS A 291 28.94 -5.04 10.00
CA HIS A 291 28.69 -6.45 9.76
C HIS A 291 28.61 -6.75 8.27
N TYR A 292 28.54 -8.06 7.94
CA TYR A 292 28.40 -8.51 6.55
C TYR A 292 27.22 -7.83 5.86
N GLN A 293 27.46 -7.26 4.69
CA GLN A 293 26.47 -6.60 3.85
C GLN A 293 26.06 -7.54 2.71
N PRO A 294 24.79 -7.95 2.62
CA PRO A 294 24.31 -8.80 1.51
C PRO A 294 24.11 -7.98 0.23
N GLU A 295 25.19 -7.56 -0.40
CA GLU A 295 25.21 -6.60 -1.53
C GLU A 295 24.26 -6.98 -2.67
N LYS A 296 24.16 -8.29 -2.97
CA LYS A 296 23.23 -8.77 -4.01
C LYS A 296 21.78 -8.42 -3.73
N ILE A 297 21.39 -8.37 -2.43
CA ILE A 297 20.02 -8.00 -2.02
C ILE A 297 19.90 -6.48 -1.92
N LEU A 298 20.90 -5.83 -1.34
CA LEU A 298 20.86 -4.38 -1.09
C LEU A 298 20.92 -3.53 -2.36
N ASN A 299 21.49 -4.08 -3.44
CA ASN A 299 21.62 -3.42 -4.74
C ASN A 299 20.52 -3.82 -5.76
N GLN A 300 19.46 -4.49 -5.31
CA GLN A 300 18.31 -4.77 -6.19
C GLN A 300 17.62 -3.48 -6.64
N GLU A 301 17.00 -3.53 -7.84
CA GLU A 301 16.18 -2.41 -8.36
C GLU A 301 15.13 -1.99 -7.32
N ARG A 302 15.04 -0.69 -7.09
CA ARG A 302 14.08 -0.12 -6.15
C ARG A 302 12.69 -0.05 -6.78
N SER A 303 11.67 -0.13 -5.92
CA SER A 303 10.30 0.18 -6.34
C SER A 303 10.18 1.63 -6.80
N SER A 304 9.16 1.95 -7.60
CA SER A 304 8.74 3.34 -7.79
C SER A 304 8.42 3.98 -6.43
N SER A 305 8.48 5.29 -6.41
CA SER A 305 8.02 6.13 -5.32
C SER A 305 6.70 6.82 -5.69
N ALA A 306 6.26 7.74 -4.85
CA ALA A 306 5.10 8.58 -5.11
C ALA A 306 5.39 10.03 -4.74
N LEU A 307 4.99 10.95 -5.61
CA LEU A 307 4.88 12.38 -5.30
C LEU A 307 3.44 12.66 -4.89
N ILE A 308 3.26 13.32 -3.75
CA ILE A 308 1.94 13.56 -3.16
C ILE A 308 1.75 15.06 -2.94
N PHE A 309 0.60 15.56 -3.38
CA PHE A 309 0.12 16.89 -3.02
C PHE A 309 -1.10 16.76 -2.11
N TYR A 310 -1.20 17.63 -1.12
CA TYR A 310 -2.32 17.74 -0.19
C TYR A 310 -3.03 19.05 -0.45
N TRP A 311 -4.26 18.98 -0.96
CA TRP A 311 -5.04 20.16 -1.35
C TRP A 311 -6.36 20.24 -0.58
N GLY A 312 -6.59 21.38 0.07
CA GLY A 312 -7.90 21.77 0.57
C GLY A 312 -8.69 22.44 -0.55
N VAL A 313 -9.75 21.80 -1.03
CA VAL A 313 -10.54 22.26 -2.17
C VAL A 313 -11.85 22.85 -1.68
N LYS A 314 -12.11 24.13 -1.98
CA LYS A 314 -13.31 24.89 -1.56
C LYS A 314 -14.55 24.57 -2.40
N LYS A 315 -14.70 23.32 -2.79
CA LYS A 315 -15.81 22.84 -3.63
C LYS A 315 -16.01 21.35 -3.42
N GLU A 316 -17.28 20.92 -3.50
CA GLU A 316 -17.62 19.49 -3.50
C GLU A 316 -17.87 19.00 -4.93
N PHE A 317 -17.31 17.82 -5.28
CA PHE A 317 -17.46 17.17 -6.58
C PHE A 317 -18.29 15.88 -6.45
N LYS A 318 -19.60 15.98 -6.79
CA LYS A 318 -20.54 14.84 -6.71
C LYS A 318 -20.19 13.65 -7.61
N ASN A 319 -19.42 13.89 -8.67
CA ASN A 319 -18.96 12.85 -9.60
C ASN A 319 -17.69 12.12 -9.15
N LEU A 320 -17.04 12.58 -8.08
CA LEU A 320 -15.91 11.90 -7.44
C LEU A 320 -16.39 11.09 -6.24
N ASP A 321 -15.56 10.11 -5.83
CA ASP A 321 -15.78 9.28 -4.66
C ASP A 321 -14.50 9.24 -3.80
N LEU A 322 -14.42 8.37 -2.81
CA LEU A 322 -13.25 8.17 -1.96
C LEU A 322 -11.97 7.96 -2.78
N HIS A 323 -12.02 7.11 -3.82
CA HIS A 323 -10.88 6.80 -4.68
C HIS A 323 -11.20 7.13 -6.14
N ASN A 324 -10.33 7.87 -6.79
CA ASN A 324 -10.49 8.32 -8.18
C ASN A 324 -9.15 8.21 -8.92
N ILE A 325 -9.16 7.71 -10.14
CA ILE A 325 -7.97 7.60 -10.99
C ILE A 325 -8.23 8.25 -12.33
N PHE A 326 -7.38 9.21 -12.68
CA PHE A 326 -7.34 9.87 -13.99
C PHE A 326 -6.14 9.31 -14.74
N PHE A 327 -6.38 8.42 -15.69
CA PHE A 327 -5.31 7.75 -16.41
C PHE A 327 -4.54 8.68 -17.35
N SER A 328 -3.25 8.38 -17.54
CA SER A 328 -2.46 8.94 -18.63
C SER A 328 -2.93 8.40 -19.97
N LYS A 329 -2.71 9.15 -21.04
CA LYS A 329 -3.03 8.74 -22.41
C LYS A 329 -2.11 7.61 -22.88
N ASP A 330 -0.82 7.71 -22.59
CA ASP A 330 0.19 6.70 -22.92
C ASP A 330 0.78 6.08 -21.64
N TYR A 331 0.12 5.01 -21.18
CA TYR A 331 0.50 4.33 -19.95
C TYR A 331 1.85 3.62 -20.03
N LYS A 332 2.24 3.17 -21.23
CA LYS A 332 3.54 2.53 -21.42
C LYS A 332 4.68 3.55 -21.31
N ASN A 333 4.52 4.70 -21.97
CA ASN A 333 5.50 5.78 -21.89
C ASN A 333 5.62 6.33 -20.46
N GLU A 334 4.52 6.39 -19.68
CA GLU A 334 4.57 6.79 -18.28
C GLU A 334 5.53 5.91 -17.48
N PHE A 335 5.42 4.59 -17.59
CA PHE A 335 6.31 3.66 -16.87
C PHE A 335 7.75 3.65 -17.41
N GLN A 336 7.95 3.84 -18.72
CA GLN A 336 9.30 4.02 -19.26
C GLN A 336 9.96 5.27 -18.70
N THR A 337 9.22 6.37 -18.62
CA THR A 337 9.72 7.64 -18.06
C THR A 337 10.14 7.47 -16.59
N ILE A 338 9.36 6.74 -15.79
CA ILE A 338 9.66 6.49 -14.37
C ILE A 338 10.90 5.59 -14.20
N PHE A 339 10.93 4.43 -14.88
CA PHE A 339 11.90 3.38 -14.60
C PHE A 339 13.16 3.42 -15.48
N GLU A 340 13.12 4.10 -16.62
CA GLU A 340 14.26 4.17 -17.55
C GLU A 340 14.86 5.58 -17.58
N ASN A 341 14.03 6.63 -17.51
CA ASN A 341 14.50 8.02 -17.57
C ASN A 341 14.61 8.68 -16.18
N ASN A 342 14.21 8.01 -15.11
CA ASN A 342 14.22 8.51 -13.73
C ASN A 342 13.55 9.88 -13.56
N THR A 343 12.42 10.12 -14.27
CA THR A 343 11.65 11.35 -14.19
C THR A 343 10.13 11.06 -14.22
N ILE A 344 9.30 12.08 -14.18
CA ILE A 344 7.85 11.97 -14.19
C ILE A 344 7.33 12.42 -15.56
N SER A 345 6.36 11.66 -16.11
CA SER A 345 5.71 11.99 -17.38
C SER A 345 5.00 13.35 -17.31
N ALA A 346 4.99 14.09 -18.43
CA ALA A 346 4.22 15.32 -18.55
C ALA A 346 2.69 15.08 -18.48
N ASP A 347 2.24 13.87 -18.81
CA ASP A 347 0.85 13.41 -18.65
C ASP A 347 0.79 12.21 -17.69
N PRO A 348 0.95 12.40 -16.36
CA PRO A 348 0.95 11.31 -15.41
C PRO A 348 -0.46 10.77 -15.14
N THR A 349 -0.55 9.52 -14.75
CA THR A 349 -1.75 9.00 -14.08
C THR A 349 -1.87 9.65 -12.71
N ILE A 350 -3.05 10.19 -12.39
CA ILE A 350 -3.32 10.89 -11.14
C ILE A 350 -4.30 10.05 -10.32
N TYR A 351 -3.91 9.70 -9.11
CA TYR A 351 -4.82 9.15 -8.12
C TYR A 351 -5.24 10.23 -7.14
N ILE A 352 -6.54 10.35 -6.88
CA ILE A 352 -7.09 11.29 -5.89
C ILE A 352 -7.87 10.48 -4.85
N ASN A 353 -7.46 10.58 -3.59
CA ASN A 353 -8.22 10.10 -2.46
C ASN A 353 -8.87 11.28 -1.73
N ILE A 354 -10.16 11.15 -1.40
CA ILE A 354 -10.98 12.21 -0.81
C ILE A 354 -11.67 11.63 0.43
N THR A 355 -11.00 11.68 1.57
CA THR A 355 -11.53 11.05 2.79
C THR A 355 -12.77 11.76 3.33
N SER A 356 -12.93 13.06 3.07
CA SER A 356 -14.13 13.84 3.47
C SER A 356 -15.44 13.34 2.84
N LYS A 357 -15.39 12.50 1.80
CA LYS A 357 -16.57 11.80 1.26
C LYS A 357 -17.19 10.81 2.26
N ASP A 358 -16.39 10.28 3.15
CA ASP A 358 -16.80 9.21 4.09
C ASP A 358 -16.52 9.57 5.56
N VAL A 359 -15.50 10.37 5.84
CA VAL A 359 -15.07 10.76 7.19
C VAL A 359 -15.48 12.21 7.45
N LYS A 360 -16.48 12.39 8.29
CA LYS A 360 -16.94 13.72 8.69
C LYS A 360 -15.86 14.46 9.46
N GLY A 361 -15.63 15.72 9.12
CA GLY A 361 -14.65 16.56 9.78
C GLY A 361 -13.29 16.63 9.09
N ASP A 362 -13.02 15.78 8.08
CA ASP A 362 -11.78 15.85 7.33
C ASP A 362 -11.68 17.07 6.40
N ALA A 363 -12.82 17.75 6.13
CA ALA A 363 -12.88 19.03 5.43
C ALA A 363 -14.05 19.88 5.95
N PRO A 364 -14.01 21.22 5.78
CA PRO A 364 -15.15 22.08 6.04
C PRO A 364 -16.37 21.73 5.19
N ILE A 365 -17.55 22.20 5.58
CA ILE A 365 -18.80 21.97 4.84
C ILE A 365 -18.65 22.51 3.40
N ASN A 366 -19.08 21.71 2.42
CA ASN A 366 -18.98 21.96 0.99
C ASN A 366 -17.54 22.06 0.44
N CYS A 367 -16.57 21.55 1.20
CA CYS A 367 -15.16 21.44 0.80
C CYS A 367 -14.71 19.97 0.77
N GLU A 368 -13.59 19.73 0.13
CA GLU A 368 -12.96 18.40 0.06
C GLU A 368 -11.47 18.48 0.40
N ASN A 369 -10.96 17.46 1.05
CA ASN A 369 -9.53 17.24 1.25
C ASN A 369 -9.00 16.26 0.19
N TRP A 370 -8.12 16.71 -0.68
CA TRP A 370 -7.59 15.90 -1.76
C TRP A 370 -6.16 15.46 -1.47
N PHE A 371 -5.97 14.17 -1.29
CA PHE A 371 -4.67 13.51 -1.38
C PHE A 371 -4.42 13.16 -2.85
N VAL A 372 -3.57 13.91 -3.52
CA VAL A 372 -3.29 13.78 -4.96
C VAL A 372 -1.95 13.11 -5.14
N MET A 373 -1.94 11.88 -5.65
CA MET A 373 -0.73 11.07 -5.78
C MET A 373 -0.41 10.77 -7.25
N ILE A 374 0.86 10.82 -7.56
CA ILE A 374 1.42 10.49 -8.86
C ILE A 374 2.57 9.52 -8.65
N ASN A 375 2.66 8.48 -9.50
CA ASN A 375 3.82 7.60 -9.51
C ASN A 375 5.07 8.38 -9.92
N SER A 376 6.15 8.22 -9.16
CA SER A 376 7.43 8.86 -9.39
C SER A 376 8.57 7.85 -9.37
N PRO A 377 9.74 8.16 -9.95
CA PRO A 377 10.92 7.33 -9.78
C PRO A 377 11.34 7.30 -8.29
N ASN A 378 12.17 6.35 -7.93
CA ASN A 378 12.86 6.39 -6.65
C ASN A 378 13.84 7.58 -6.62
N ASP A 379 14.11 8.07 -5.41
CA ASP A 379 15.11 9.12 -5.22
C ASP A 379 16.51 8.58 -5.52
N SER A 380 17.15 9.14 -6.54
CA SER A 380 18.50 8.86 -6.99
C SER A 380 19.30 10.14 -7.27
N GLY A 381 18.88 11.28 -6.69
CA GLY A 381 19.55 12.57 -6.80
C GLY A 381 19.01 13.46 -7.93
N GLN A 382 17.76 13.27 -8.35
CA GLN A 382 17.08 14.16 -9.30
C GLN A 382 16.91 15.58 -8.71
N ASP A 383 16.74 16.57 -9.58
CA ASP A 383 16.30 17.92 -9.20
C ASP A 383 14.79 17.89 -8.86
N TRP A 384 14.49 17.53 -7.62
CA TRP A 384 13.12 17.39 -7.15
C TRP A 384 12.36 18.69 -7.10
N ASP A 385 12.98 19.81 -6.78
CA ASP A 385 12.31 21.12 -6.68
C ASP A 385 11.72 21.53 -8.03
N ASN A 386 12.53 21.48 -9.07
CA ASN A 386 12.07 21.78 -10.44
C ASN A 386 11.03 20.74 -10.94
N MET A 387 11.25 19.47 -10.62
CA MET A 387 10.32 18.39 -11.02
C MET A 387 8.95 18.56 -10.34
N ILE A 388 8.89 18.90 -9.05
CA ILE A 388 7.66 19.12 -8.29
C ILE A 388 6.83 20.25 -8.91
N ASP A 389 7.45 21.38 -9.25
CA ASP A 389 6.75 22.52 -9.84
C ASP A 389 6.17 22.20 -11.23
N GLN A 390 6.95 21.53 -12.08
CA GLN A 390 6.46 21.08 -13.40
C GLN A 390 5.30 20.10 -13.27
N VAL A 391 5.42 19.10 -12.41
CA VAL A 391 4.39 18.09 -12.18
C VAL A 391 3.13 18.72 -11.60
N LYS A 392 3.25 19.61 -10.61
CA LYS A 392 2.13 20.34 -10.04
C LYS A 392 1.33 21.06 -11.12
N SER A 393 2.00 21.83 -11.98
CA SER A 393 1.37 22.53 -13.11
C SER A 393 0.65 21.57 -14.06
N ASN A 394 1.27 20.46 -14.44
CA ASN A 394 0.69 19.46 -15.33
C ASN A 394 -0.54 18.80 -14.73
N VAL A 395 -0.47 18.45 -13.44
CA VAL A 395 -1.58 17.83 -12.69
C VAL A 395 -2.77 18.77 -12.62
N ILE A 396 -2.56 20.03 -12.26
CA ILE A 396 -3.61 21.06 -12.20
C ILE A 396 -4.27 21.22 -13.57
N LYS A 397 -3.50 21.39 -14.64
CA LYS A 397 -4.01 21.50 -16.02
C LYS A 397 -4.87 20.29 -16.40
N LYS A 398 -4.40 19.07 -16.06
CA LYS A 398 -5.14 17.84 -16.37
C LYS A 398 -6.47 17.77 -15.61
N ILE A 399 -6.45 18.05 -14.30
CA ILE A 399 -7.64 18.03 -13.46
C ILE A 399 -8.64 19.09 -13.91
N ASN A 400 -8.19 20.34 -14.16
CA ASN A 400 -9.04 21.42 -14.64
C ASN A 400 -9.75 21.05 -15.94
N LYS A 401 -9.03 20.47 -16.90
CA LYS A 401 -9.59 19.97 -18.15
C LYS A 401 -10.62 18.87 -17.93
N LYS A 402 -10.33 17.90 -17.07
CA LYS A 402 -11.18 16.72 -16.81
C LYS A 402 -12.46 17.06 -16.06
N LEU A 403 -12.36 17.90 -15.07
CA LEU A 403 -13.48 18.29 -14.22
C LEU A 403 -14.19 19.55 -14.70
N LYS A 404 -13.65 20.22 -15.74
CA LYS A 404 -14.15 21.50 -16.29
C LYS A 404 -14.28 22.57 -15.22
N VAL A 405 -13.21 22.78 -14.49
CA VAL A 405 -13.10 23.72 -13.37
C VAL A 405 -11.74 24.42 -13.41
N ASN A 406 -11.58 25.46 -12.61
CA ASN A 406 -10.30 25.98 -12.18
C ASN A 406 -10.17 25.67 -10.68
N ILE A 407 -9.27 24.75 -10.29
CA ILE A 407 -9.10 24.36 -8.89
C ILE A 407 -8.14 25.29 -8.12
N GLU A 408 -7.55 26.27 -8.81
CA GLU A 408 -6.66 27.27 -8.20
C GLU A 408 -7.46 28.45 -7.61
N ASP A 409 -8.75 28.60 -7.99
CA ASP A 409 -9.67 29.60 -7.46
C ASP A 409 -10.27 29.14 -6.11
#